data_8933d382bcf3f57b3ef4e5bc5c173875
#
_entry.id   8933d382bcf3f57b3ef4e5bc5c173875
#
_cell.length_a   1.000
_cell.length_b   1.000
_cell.length_c   1.000
_cell.angle_alpha   90.00
_cell.angle_beta   90.00
_cell.angle_gamma   90.00
#
_symmetry.space_group_name_H-M   'P 1'
#
loop_
_entity.id
_entity.type
_entity.pdbx_description
1 polymer ?
#
loop_
_entity_poly.entity_id
_entity_poly.type
_entity_poly.pdbx_seq_one_letter_code
_entity_poly.pdbx_strand_id
1 'polypeptide(L)'
;TKAQALFAGSGRAVGSARFVLSNKLAAHLKMPTGDFSIREWLDDPNGGNLYITWTDEMREALKSLISCWTDSIFSIVLGMSSSHTRKIWTFIDELESLDYLPSLRDALTKGRKKGLRVVTGYQSYSQVISIYGSDVAETLLSNHRTSVVMAAGRLGERTLEFVSKSLGEIEGEREKTGISRRFGQLGTKNTNEDHKRERAVTPTEIATLDDLTGYIAFPGSLPVAKFETHHVKYTRSNPVPGVVLRESTAFAGM
;
A
#
# COMPACT_ATOMS: atom_id res chain seq x y z
N THR A 1 12.62 -8.70 -31.03
CA THR A 1 12.40 -8.42 -29.59
C THR A 1 12.09 -9.70 -28.83
N LYS A 2 12.33 -9.75 -27.50
CA LYS A 2 11.98 -10.91 -26.65
C LYS A 2 10.48 -11.29 -26.78
N ALA A 3 9.61 -10.34 -27.06
CA ALA A 3 8.19 -10.57 -27.31
C ALA A 3 7.93 -11.35 -28.61
N GLN A 4 8.70 -11.11 -29.69
CA GLN A 4 8.58 -11.88 -30.91
C GLN A 4 8.93 -13.37 -30.75
N ALA A 5 9.92 -13.68 -29.88
CA ALA A 5 10.30 -15.05 -29.61
C ALA A 5 9.18 -15.85 -28.89
N LEU A 6 8.36 -15.21 -28.06
CA LEU A 6 7.18 -15.81 -27.43
C LEU A 6 6.11 -16.23 -28.44
N PHE A 7 6.02 -15.55 -29.59
CA PHE A 7 5.06 -15.85 -30.65
C PHE A 7 5.60 -16.78 -31.74
N ALA A 8 6.89 -17.13 -31.71
CA ALA A 8 7.54 -18.05 -32.64
C ALA A 8 7.52 -19.53 -32.19
N GLY A 9 6.97 -19.82 -30.99
CA GLY A 9 6.91 -21.15 -30.38
C GLY A 9 5.84 -22.07 -30.98
N SER A 10 5.64 -23.26 -30.38
CA SER A 10 4.65 -24.25 -30.80
C SER A 10 3.23 -23.66 -30.79
N GLY A 11 2.42 -24.00 -31.79
CA GLY A 11 1.09 -23.39 -32.00
C GLY A 11 0.14 -23.46 -30.81
N ARG A 12 0.27 -24.46 -29.93
CA ARG A 12 -0.56 -24.63 -28.75
C ARG A 12 -0.16 -23.63 -27.63
N ALA A 13 1.12 -23.45 -27.38
CA ALA A 13 1.62 -22.47 -26.37
C ALA A 13 1.35 -21.04 -26.87
N VAL A 14 1.54 -20.74 -28.11
CA VAL A 14 1.24 -19.45 -28.74
C VAL A 14 -0.26 -19.16 -28.68
N GLY A 15 -1.12 -20.16 -28.92
CA GLY A 15 -2.58 -20.03 -28.81
C GLY A 15 -3.01 -19.66 -27.37
N SER A 16 -2.47 -20.34 -26.36
CA SER A 16 -2.76 -20.03 -24.96
C SER A 16 -2.27 -18.64 -24.56
N ALA A 17 -1.06 -18.25 -24.99
CA ALA A 17 -0.54 -16.91 -24.71
C ALA A 17 -1.39 -15.81 -25.39
N ARG A 18 -1.81 -16.01 -26.63
CA ARG A 18 -2.71 -15.08 -27.33
C ARG A 18 -4.06 -14.97 -26.65
N PHE A 19 -4.64 -16.08 -26.20
CA PHE A 19 -5.91 -16.08 -25.47
C PHE A 19 -5.84 -15.26 -24.19
N VAL A 20 -4.80 -15.52 -23.37
CA VAL A 20 -4.58 -14.76 -22.12
C VAL A 20 -4.37 -13.28 -22.42
N LEU A 21 -3.53 -12.94 -23.40
CA LEU A 21 -3.29 -11.54 -23.79
C LEU A 21 -4.55 -10.87 -24.33
N SER A 22 -5.34 -11.56 -25.17
CA SER A 22 -6.60 -11.02 -25.71
C SER A 22 -7.57 -10.65 -24.58
N ASN A 23 -7.70 -11.51 -23.57
CA ASN A 23 -8.57 -11.24 -22.44
C ASN A 23 -8.06 -10.08 -21.57
N LYS A 24 -6.76 -10.02 -21.31
CA LYS A 24 -6.15 -8.95 -20.52
C LYS A 24 -6.07 -7.61 -21.26
N LEU A 25 -5.94 -7.63 -22.57
CA LEU A 25 -5.78 -6.44 -23.41
C LEU A 25 -7.08 -6.00 -24.10
N ALA A 26 -8.18 -6.72 -23.93
CA ALA A 26 -9.44 -6.42 -24.62
C ALA A 26 -9.92 -4.98 -24.39
N ALA A 27 -9.79 -4.50 -23.15
CA ALA A 27 -10.16 -3.13 -22.79
C ALA A 27 -9.25 -2.08 -23.46
N HIS A 28 -7.98 -2.41 -23.67
CA HIS A 28 -6.98 -1.49 -24.25
C HIS A 28 -7.22 -1.27 -25.75
N LEU A 29 -7.73 -2.29 -26.45
CA LEU A 29 -8.04 -2.20 -27.88
C LEU A 29 -9.16 -1.19 -28.18
N LYS A 30 -9.98 -0.87 -27.16
CA LYS A 30 -11.07 0.10 -27.26
C LYS A 30 -10.68 1.50 -26.76
N MET A 31 -9.47 1.67 -26.27
CA MET A 31 -9.02 2.99 -25.82
C MET A 31 -8.76 3.90 -27.01
N PRO A 32 -9.20 5.18 -26.92
CA PRO A 32 -8.88 6.15 -27.95
C PRO A 32 -7.37 6.40 -27.97
N THR A 33 -6.85 6.78 -29.13
CA THR A 33 -5.48 7.28 -29.25
C THR A 33 -5.32 8.57 -28.47
N GLY A 34 -4.16 8.78 -27.88
CA GLY A 34 -3.83 9.98 -27.13
C GLY A 34 -2.33 10.23 -27.13
N ASP A 35 -1.96 11.46 -26.81
CA ASP A 35 -0.57 11.93 -26.83
C ASP A 35 0.07 11.93 -25.45
N PHE A 36 -0.61 11.40 -24.42
CA PHE A 36 -0.08 11.38 -23.06
C PHE A 36 1.05 10.36 -22.94
N SER A 37 2.22 10.85 -22.48
CA SER A 37 3.40 10.04 -22.18
C SER A 37 3.76 10.14 -20.70
N ILE A 38 3.76 8.99 -20.01
CA ILE A 38 4.18 8.91 -18.59
C ILE A 38 5.60 9.46 -18.43
N ARG A 39 6.50 9.18 -19.37
CA ARG A 39 7.88 9.64 -19.32
C ARG A 39 7.98 11.15 -19.45
N GLU A 40 7.32 11.73 -20.44
CA GLU A 40 7.31 13.18 -20.65
C GLU A 40 6.68 13.91 -19.46
N TRP A 41 5.59 13.37 -18.91
CA TRP A 41 4.98 13.91 -17.71
C TRP A 41 5.92 13.87 -16.49
N LEU A 42 6.70 12.79 -16.30
CA LEU A 42 7.67 12.67 -15.19
C LEU A 42 8.89 13.59 -15.39
N ASP A 43 9.25 13.88 -16.61
CA ASP A 43 10.39 14.75 -16.96
C ASP A 43 9.99 16.25 -16.96
N ASP A 44 8.68 16.56 -17.04
CA ASP A 44 8.18 17.93 -17.01
C ASP A 44 8.14 18.48 -15.57
N PRO A 45 8.92 19.50 -15.23
CA PRO A 45 8.91 20.11 -13.90
C PRO A 45 7.57 20.76 -13.53
N ASN A 46 6.74 21.07 -14.53
CA ASN A 46 5.38 21.64 -14.37
C ASN A 46 4.27 20.63 -14.65
N GLY A 47 4.58 19.34 -14.73
CA GLY A 47 3.65 18.26 -15.11
C GLY A 47 2.42 18.09 -14.22
N GLY A 48 2.41 18.75 -13.06
CA GLY A 48 1.27 18.72 -12.14
C GLY A 48 1.01 17.32 -11.54
N ASN A 49 -0.24 17.08 -11.16
CA ASN A 49 -0.65 15.81 -10.57
C ASN A 49 -1.31 14.91 -11.63
N LEU A 50 -0.93 13.63 -11.62
CA LEU A 50 -1.59 12.60 -12.41
C LEU A 50 -2.57 11.84 -11.51
N TYR A 51 -3.84 11.86 -11.88
CA TYR A 51 -4.90 11.09 -11.22
C TYR A 51 -5.33 9.94 -12.13
N ILE A 52 -5.23 8.72 -11.61
CA ILE A 52 -5.66 7.51 -12.31
C ILE A 52 -6.86 6.96 -11.54
N THR A 53 -8.02 6.99 -12.17
CA THR A 53 -9.29 6.59 -11.56
C THR A 53 -10.05 5.63 -12.47
N TRP A 54 -10.94 4.84 -11.89
CA TRP A 54 -11.88 3.98 -12.59
C TRP A 54 -13.23 3.99 -11.88
N THR A 55 -14.25 3.55 -12.59
CA THR A 55 -15.54 3.18 -11.96
C THR A 55 -15.52 1.71 -11.58
N ASP A 56 -16.36 1.30 -10.63
CA ASP A 56 -16.45 -0.09 -10.19
C ASP A 56 -16.75 -1.05 -11.36
N GLU A 57 -17.57 -0.63 -12.32
CA GLU A 57 -17.87 -1.40 -13.53
C GLU A 57 -16.64 -1.65 -14.42
N MET A 58 -15.69 -0.72 -14.41
CA MET A 58 -14.49 -0.79 -15.24
C MET A 58 -13.30 -1.46 -14.52
N ARG A 59 -13.41 -1.68 -13.20
CA ARG A 59 -12.31 -2.17 -12.36
C ARG A 59 -11.61 -3.39 -12.97
N GLU A 60 -12.35 -4.47 -13.20
CA GLU A 60 -11.79 -5.72 -13.72
C GLU A 60 -11.16 -5.55 -15.11
N ALA A 61 -11.77 -4.75 -15.97
CA ALA A 61 -11.28 -4.50 -17.31
C ALA A 61 -9.99 -3.65 -17.33
N LEU A 62 -9.87 -2.68 -16.43
CA LEU A 62 -8.76 -1.73 -16.42
C LEU A 62 -7.67 -2.08 -15.41
N LYS A 63 -7.91 -3.02 -14.50
CA LYS A 63 -6.98 -3.40 -13.44
C LYS A 63 -5.56 -3.67 -13.96
N SER A 64 -5.42 -4.53 -14.96
CA SER A 64 -4.12 -4.88 -15.54
C SER A 64 -3.43 -3.68 -16.23
N LEU A 65 -4.20 -2.78 -16.85
CA LEU A 65 -3.67 -1.57 -17.48
C LEU A 65 -3.10 -0.62 -16.42
N ILE A 66 -3.90 -0.33 -15.40
CA ILE A 66 -3.51 0.60 -14.33
C ILE A 66 -2.34 0.05 -13.54
N SER A 67 -2.31 -1.26 -13.28
CA SER A 67 -1.15 -1.92 -12.67
C SER A 67 0.10 -1.76 -13.54
N CYS A 68 -0.01 -1.94 -14.86
CA CYS A 68 1.08 -1.74 -15.81
C CYS A 68 1.57 -0.28 -15.82
N TRP A 69 0.66 0.70 -15.79
CA TRP A 69 1.03 2.12 -15.74
C TRP A 69 1.73 2.46 -14.43
N THR A 70 1.20 2.00 -13.30
CA THR A 70 1.82 2.20 -11.98
C THR A 70 3.21 1.60 -11.92
N ASP A 71 3.39 0.38 -12.40
CA ASP A 71 4.69 -0.29 -12.47
C ASP A 71 5.66 0.42 -13.41
N SER A 72 5.16 0.94 -14.54
CA SER A 72 5.95 1.75 -15.47
C SER A 72 6.43 3.05 -14.84
N ILE A 73 5.59 3.73 -14.06
CA ILE A 73 5.99 4.94 -13.30
C ILE A 73 7.14 4.60 -12.35
N PHE A 74 7.01 3.53 -11.56
CA PHE A 74 8.07 3.10 -10.65
C PHE A 74 9.36 2.76 -11.41
N SER A 75 9.28 2.01 -12.49
CA SER A 75 10.43 1.61 -13.31
C SER A 75 11.15 2.81 -13.90
N ILE A 76 10.41 3.80 -14.40
CA ILE A 76 10.98 5.03 -14.96
C ILE A 76 11.70 5.82 -13.86
N VAL A 77 11.04 6.03 -12.70
CA VAL A 77 11.63 6.77 -11.58
C VAL A 77 12.87 6.09 -11.03
N LEU A 78 12.86 4.76 -10.93
CA LEU A 78 14.05 3.99 -10.52
C LEU A 78 15.22 4.14 -11.48
N GLY A 79 14.97 4.35 -12.76
CA GLY A 79 15.97 4.63 -13.79
C GLY A 79 16.54 6.06 -13.76
N MET A 80 15.87 7.00 -13.10
CA MET A 80 16.35 8.40 -13.02
C MET A 80 17.65 8.53 -12.20
N SER A 81 18.35 9.64 -12.38
CA SER A 81 19.49 10.02 -11.53
C SER A 81 19.06 10.24 -10.08
N SER A 82 19.96 10.01 -9.14
CA SER A 82 19.71 10.32 -7.71
C SER A 82 19.48 11.82 -7.54
N SER A 83 18.55 12.18 -6.64
CA SER A 83 18.21 13.57 -6.37
C SER A 83 17.79 13.75 -4.91
N HIS A 84 18.28 14.80 -4.27
CA HIS A 84 17.87 15.21 -2.92
C HIS A 84 16.69 16.19 -2.92
N THR A 85 16.47 16.87 -4.05
CA THR A 85 15.44 17.91 -4.20
C THR A 85 14.14 17.38 -4.80
N ARG A 86 14.23 16.40 -5.71
CA ARG A 86 13.06 15.79 -6.34
C ARG A 86 12.18 15.08 -5.30
N LYS A 87 10.87 15.33 -5.39
CA LYS A 87 9.86 14.69 -4.52
C LYS A 87 8.68 14.27 -5.37
N ILE A 88 8.66 13.01 -5.78
CA ILE A 88 7.54 12.39 -6.51
C ILE A 88 6.75 11.59 -5.50
N TRP A 89 5.54 12.04 -5.21
CA TRP A 89 4.62 11.33 -4.32
C TRP A 89 3.70 10.43 -5.13
N THR A 90 3.60 9.19 -4.71
CA THR A 90 2.66 8.22 -5.26
C THR A 90 1.75 7.75 -4.13
N PHE A 91 0.45 7.91 -4.33
CA PHE A 91 -0.58 7.46 -3.41
C PHE A 91 -1.35 6.33 -4.07
N ILE A 92 -1.31 5.15 -3.49
CA ILE A 92 -2.09 3.98 -3.88
C ILE A 92 -3.08 3.76 -2.75
N ASP A 93 -4.32 4.24 -2.93
CA ASP A 93 -5.34 4.24 -1.88
C ASP A 93 -5.75 2.83 -1.47
N GLU A 94 -5.84 1.91 -2.43
CA GLU A 94 -6.18 0.52 -2.20
C GLU A 94 -5.23 -0.40 -2.99
N LEU A 95 -4.14 -0.83 -2.35
CA LEU A 95 -3.09 -1.62 -3.02
C LEU A 95 -3.63 -2.96 -3.54
N GLU A 96 -4.55 -3.58 -2.82
CA GLU A 96 -5.19 -4.83 -3.20
C GLU A 96 -6.10 -4.75 -4.42
N SER A 97 -6.49 -3.54 -4.82
CA SER A 97 -7.25 -3.32 -6.06
C SER A 97 -6.40 -3.43 -7.31
N LEU A 98 -5.08 -3.45 -7.18
CA LEU A 98 -4.14 -3.63 -8.28
C LEU A 98 -3.69 -5.08 -8.40
N ASP A 99 -3.19 -5.44 -9.59
CA ASP A 99 -2.45 -6.68 -9.79
C ASP A 99 -1.06 -6.58 -9.15
N TYR A 100 -0.31 -7.69 -9.17
CA TYR A 100 1.07 -7.71 -8.73
C TYR A 100 1.91 -6.63 -9.45
N LEU A 101 2.58 -5.79 -8.68
CA LEU A 101 3.47 -4.73 -9.17
C LEU A 101 4.93 -5.14 -8.95
N PRO A 102 5.63 -5.65 -10.00
CA PRO A 102 7.00 -6.13 -9.87
C PRO A 102 7.98 -5.09 -9.34
N SER A 103 7.81 -3.82 -9.71
CA SER A 103 8.70 -2.72 -9.33
C SER A 103 8.42 -2.12 -7.96
N LEU A 104 7.30 -2.46 -7.30
CA LEU A 104 6.91 -1.85 -6.02
C LEU A 104 7.93 -2.09 -4.91
N ARG A 105 8.47 -3.31 -4.80
CA ARG A 105 9.51 -3.64 -3.82
C ARG A 105 10.74 -2.75 -3.99
N ASP A 106 11.21 -2.58 -5.22
CA ASP A 106 12.36 -1.74 -5.51
C ASP A 106 12.04 -0.25 -5.35
N ALA A 107 10.81 0.17 -5.65
CA ALA A 107 10.33 1.52 -5.41
C ALA A 107 10.41 1.89 -3.92
N LEU A 108 9.97 1.00 -3.03
CA LEU A 108 10.03 1.21 -1.59
C LEU A 108 11.47 1.19 -1.04
N THR A 109 12.33 0.28 -1.53
CA THR A 109 13.68 0.10 -0.99
C THR A 109 14.68 1.09 -1.57
N LYS A 110 14.62 1.39 -2.87
CA LYS A 110 15.61 2.16 -3.63
C LYS A 110 15.09 3.52 -4.07
N GLY A 111 13.77 3.69 -4.18
CA GLY A 111 13.13 4.88 -4.75
C GLY A 111 13.43 6.17 -4.01
N ARG A 112 13.66 6.10 -2.68
CA ARG A 112 14.00 7.27 -1.86
C ARG A 112 15.17 8.08 -2.43
N LYS A 113 16.24 7.40 -2.90
CA LYS A 113 17.41 8.08 -3.51
C LYS A 113 17.06 8.77 -4.82
N LYS A 114 15.99 8.35 -5.48
CA LYS A 114 15.49 8.93 -6.73
C LYS A 114 14.44 10.02 -6.51
N GLY A 115 14.10 10.29 -5.25
CA GLY A 115 13.07 11.26 -4.88
C GLY A 115 11.67 10.69 -4.75
N LEU A 116 11.48 9.36 -4.91
CA LEU A 116 10.18 8.71 -4.80
C LEU A 116 9.72 8.62 -3.34
N ARG A 117 8.45 8.88 -3.13
CA ARG A 117 7.72 8.72 -1.87
C ARG A 117 6.45 7.92 -2.16
N VAL A 118 6.30 6.78 -1.53
CA VAL A 118 5.16 5.89 -1.79
C VAL A 118 4.32 5.79 -0.52
N VAL A 119 3.03 6.03 -0.68
CA VAL A 119 1.99 5.82 0.32
C VAL A 119 1.07 4.74 -0.21
N THR A 120 0.86 3.70 0.58
CA THR A 120 -0.07 2.61 0.22
C THR A 120 -1.13 2.48 1.30
N GLY A 121 -2.39 2.47 0.90
CA GLY A 121 -3.51 2.04 1.73
C GLY A 121 -3.87 0.59 1.44
N TYR A 122 -4.36 -0.13 2.43
CA TYR A 122 -4.92 -1.47 2.29
C TYR A 122 -5.84 -1.77 3.47
N GLN A 123 -6.86 -2.58 3.22
CA GLN A 123 -7.85 -2.92 4.24
C GLN A 123 -7.47 -4.18 5.00
N SER A 124 -6.76 -5.11 4.37
CA SER A 124 -6.41 -6.39 4.96
C SER A 124 -5.00 -6.85 4.61
N TYR A 125 -4.24 -7.23 5.64
CA TYR A 125 -2.92 -7.86 5.46
C TYR A 125 -3.01 -9.16 4.65
N SER A 126 -4.09 -9.91 4.83
CA SER A 126 -4.30 -11.18 4.13
C SER A 126 -4.47 -10.99 2.62
N GLN A 127 -5.07 -9.88 2.18
CA GLN A 127 -5.20 -9.55 0.75
C GLN A 127 -3.84 -9.22 0.13
N VAL A 128 -3.01 -8.46 0.82
CA VAL A 128 -1.63 -8.18 0.37
C VAL A 128 -0.83 -9.48 0.23
N ILE A 129 -0.95 -10.41 1.20
CA ILE A 129 -0.32 -11.73 1.11
C ILE A 129 -0.81 -12.53 -0.09
N SER A 130 -2.09 -12.46 -0.40
CA SER A 130 -2.66 -13.23 -1.54
C SER A 130 -2.09 -12.78 -2.88
N ILE A 131 -1.71 -11.51 -3.01
CA ILE A 131 -1.14 -10.93 -4.24
C ILE A 131 0.38 -11.15 -4.31
N TYR A 132 1.07 -10.89 -3.19
CA TYR A 132 2.54 -10.81 -3.18
C TYR A 132 3.22 -12.05 -2.57
N GLY A 133 2.48 -12.90 -1.88
CA GLY A 133 3.04 -13.95 -1.02
C GLY A 133 3.53 -13.40 0.32
N SER A 134 3.71 -14.27 1.31
CA SER A 134 4.01 -13.88 2.69
C SER A 134 5.30 -13.05 2.81
N ASP A 135 6.39 -13.55 2.23
CA ASP A 135 7.73 -12.95 2.39
C ASP A 135 7.85 -11.58 1.72
N VAL A 136 7.24 -11.44 0.53
CA VAL A 136 7.23 -10.15 -0.18
C VAL A 136 6.31 -9.17 0.51
N ALA A 137 5.14 -9.60 0.97
CA ALA A 137 4.21 -8.75 1.72
C ALA A 137 4.87 -8.19 2.99
N GLU A 138 5.57 -9.04 3.78
CA GLU A 138 6.32 -8.60 4.95
C GLU A 138 7.41 -7.58 4.56
N THR A 139 8.15 -7.84 3.48
CA THR A 139 9.17 -6.91 2.96
C THR A 139 8.55 -5.58 2.55
N LEU A 140 7.43 -5.57 1.84
CA LEU A 140 6.74 -4.35 1.42
C LEU A 140 6.35 -3.51 2.64
N LEU A 141 5.71 -4.13 3.60
CA LEU A 141 5.17 -3.43 4.77
C LEU A 141 6.27 -2.93 5.71
N SER A 142 7.35 -3.70 5.90
CA SER A 142 8.50 -3.29 6.72
C SER A 142 9.33 -2.15 6.12
N ASN A 143 9.24 -1.93 4.80
CA ASN A 143 9.92 -0.79 4.15
C ASN A 143 9.16 0.54 4.27
N HIS A 144 7.91 0.53 4.69
CA HIS A 144 7.20 1.75 5.06
C HIS A 144 7.72 2.24 6.42
N ARG A 145 8.25 3.45 6.45
CA ARG A 145 8.86 4.02 7.66
C ARG A 145 7.85 4.68 8.59
N THR A 146 6.69 4.99 8.08
CA THR A 146 5.57 5.55 8.83
C THR A 146 4.38 4.65 8.64
N SER A 147 3.74 4.25 9.72
CA SER A 147 2.53 3.45 9.70
C SER A 147 1.39 4.24 10.32
N VAL A 148 0.26 4.27 9.64
CA VAL A 148 -0.98 4.86 10.13
C VAL A 148 -2.02 3.74 10.18
N VAL A 149 -2.58 3.53 11.35
CA VAL A 149 -3.63 2.54 11.60
C VAL A 149 -4.88 3.28 12.00
N MET A 150 -5.91 3.19 11.17
CA MET A 150 -7.22 3.79 11.42
C MET A 150 -8.18 2.76 12.00
N ALA A 151 -9.26 3.23 12.61
CA ALA A 151 -10.37 2.36 12.98
C ALA A 151 -10.90 1.63 11.75
N ALA A 152 -10.82 0.32 11.75
CA ALA A 152 -11.22 -0.53 10.63
C ALA A 152 -12.24 -1.60 11.05
N GLY A 153 -12.91 -1.38 12.19
CA GLY A 153 -13.81 -2.34 12.77
C GLY A 153 -13.12 -3.63 13.21
N ARG A 154 -13.85 -4.72 13.28
CA ARG A 154 -13.29 -6.02 13.67
C ARG A 154 -12.59 -6.66 12.47
N LEU A 155 -11.34 -6.27 12.24
CA LEU A 155 -10.44 -6.94 11.30
C LEU A 155 -10.24 -8.40 11.70
N GLY A 156 -9.89 -9.24 10.72
CA GLY A 156 -9.49 -10.61 11.01
C GLY A 156 -8.27 -10.66 11.95
N GLU A 157 -8.24 -11.65 12.84
CA GLU A 157 -7.19 -11.84 13.86
C GLU A 157 -5.77 -11.67 13.31
N ARG A 158 -5.49 -12.24 12.14
CA ARG A 158 -4.17 -12.15 11.49
C ARG A 158 -3.77 -10.71 11.14
N THR A 159 -4.72 -9.88 10.72
CA THR A 159 -4.46 -8.47 10.43
C THR A 159 -4.23 -7.67 11.70
N LEU A 160 -5.04 -7.90 12.74
CA LEU A 160 -4.89 -7.25 14.04
C LEU A 160 -3.54 -7.56 14.69
N GLU A 161 -3.14 -8.84 14.68
CA GLU A 161 -1.84 -9.29 15.20
C GLU A 161 -0.67 -8.65 14.43
N PHE A 162 -0.75 -8.64 13.10
CA PHE A 162 0.29 -8.02 12.28
C PHE A 162 0.40 -6.52 12.57
N VAL A 163 -0.71 -5.81 12.59
CA VAL A 163 -0.76 -4.36 12.85
C VAL A 163 -0.25 -4.05 14.24
N SER A 164 -0.70 -4.75 15.27
CA SER A 164 -0.23 -4.60 16.66
C SER A 164 1.29 -4.77 16.75
N LYS A 165 1.82 -5.82 16.07
CA LYS A 165 3.26 -6.06 16.00
C LYS A 165 4.03 -4.95 15.29
N SER A 166 3.47 -4.40 14.23
CA SER A 166 4.10 -3.33 13.45
C SER A 166 4.20 -2.00 14.19
N LEU A 167 3.31 -1.76 15.14
CA LEU A 167 3.34 -0.58 16.03
C LEU A 167 4.42 -0.70 17.11
N GLY A 168 5.00 -1.88 17.31
CA GLY A 168 6.12 -2.10 18.19
C GLY A 168 5.76 -2.60 19.59
N GLU A 169 6.80 -2.71 20.41
CA GLU A 169 6.72 -3.19 21.78
C GLU A 169 7.34 -2.14 22.72
N ILE A 170 6.82 -2.07 23.91
CA ILE A 170 7.35 -1.25 25.01
C ILE A 170 7.92 -2.18 26.09
N GLU A 171 8.99 -1.77 26.72
CA GLU A 171 9.49 -2.45 27.91
C GLU A 171 8.71 -1.92 29.13
N GLY A 172 7.88 -2.79 29.69
CA GLY A 172 7.14 -2.53 30.93
C GLY A 172 7.90 -3.07 32.11
N GLU A 173 8.18 -2.22 33.09
CA GLU A 173 8.65 -2.65 34.41
C GLU A 173 7.42 -3.03 35.27
N ARG A 174 7.26 -4.31 35.57
CA ARG A 174 6.29 -4.76 36.58
C ARG A 174 7.02 -5.21 37.81
N GLU A 175 6.84 -4.46 38.90
CA GLU A 175 7.20 -4.95 40.23
C GLU A 175 6.29 -6.12 40.64
N LYS A 176 6.82 -7.34 40.61
CA LYS A 176 6.16 -8.49 41.26
C LYS A 176 6.57 -8.53 42.70
N THR A 177 5.70 -8.08 43.59
CA THR A 177 5.88 -8.24 45.05
C THR A 177 5.34 -9.62 45.45
N GLY A 178 6.23 -10.59 45.59
CA GLY A 178 5.91 -11.89 46.16
C GLY A 178 6.09 -11.87 47.69
N ILE A 179 5.02 -12.10 48.45
CA ILE A 179 5.09 -12.29 49.92
C ILE A 179 5.09 -13.81 50.14
N SER A 180 6.24 -14.36 50.47
CA SER A 180 6.34 -15.75 50.90
C SER A 180 6.19 -15.80 52.45
N ARG A 181 5.08 -16.32 52.93
CA ARG A 181 4.84 -16.62 54.32
C ARG A 181 5.14 -18.09 54.62
N ARG A 182 6.22 -18.36 55.29
CA ARG A 182 6.47 -19.66 55.89
C ARG A 182 6.04 -19.58 57.39
N PHE A 183 5.33 -20.59 57.86
CA PHE A 183 4.84 -20.65 59.25
C PHE A 183 6.02 -20.54 60.22
N GLY A 184 6.07 -19.48 61.01
CA GLY A 184 7.10 -19.27 62.02
C GLY A 184 8.31 -18.43 61.69
N GLN A 185 8.39 -17.81 60.46
CA GLN A 185 9.47 -16.89 60.11
C GLN A 185 8.91 -15.57 59.54
N LEU A 186 9.63 -14.46 59.86
CA LEU A 186 9.37 -13.15 59.27
C LEU A 186 9.45 -13.26 57.76
N GLY A 187 8.36 -12.90 57.08
CA GLY A 187 8.25 -13.00 55.62
C GLY A 187 9.29 -12.15 54.89
N THR A 188 10.05 -12.75 54.03
CA THR A 188 11.01 -12.06 53.17
C THR A 188 10.26 -11.51 51.94
N LYS A 189 10.35 -10.20 51.76
CA LYS A 189 9.81 -9.51 50.57
C LYS A 189 10.85 -9.64 49.45
N ASN A 190 10.59 -10.46 48.48
CA ASN A 190 11.40 -10.53 47.26
C ASN A 190 10.75 -9.64 46.21
N THR A 191 11.45 -8.60 45.79
CA THR A 191 11.05 -7.76 44.66
C THR A 191 11.89 -8.20 43.46
N ASN A 192 11.29 -8.92 42.53
CA ASN A 192 11.90 -9.22 41.25
C ASN A 192 11.38 -8.23 40.21
N GLU A 193 12.29 -7.46 39.64
CA GLU A 193 12.02 -6.68 38.42
C GLU A 193 11.95 -7.64 37.25
N ASP A 194 10.76 -7.84 36.72
CA ASP A 194 10.52 -8.68 35.54
C ASP A 194 10.34 -7.74 34.34
N HIS A 195 11.40 -7.58 33.54
CA HIS A 195 11.35 -6.80 32.29
C HIS A 195 10.53 -7.58 31.27
N LYS A 196 9.27 -7.27 31.14
CA LYS A 196 8.39 -7.87 30.17
C LYS A 196 8.17 -6.94 28.99
N ARG A 197 8.50 -7.43 27.79
CA ARG A 197 8.10 -6.73 26.57
C ARG A 197 6.60 -6.90 26.34
N GLU A 198 5.89 -5.81 26.28
CA GLU A 198 4.46 -5.76 26.00
C GLU A 198 4.22 -5.00 24.71
N ARG A 199 3.14 -5.33 23.99
CA ARG A 199 2.73 -4.59 22.79
C ARG A 199 2.47 -3.14 23.13
N ALA A 200 3.01 -2.20 22.33
CA ALA A 200 2.71 -0.76 22.48
C ALA A 200 1.21 -0.47 22.30
N VAL A 201 0.56 -1.22 21.42
CA VAL A 201 -0.89 -1.21 21.20
C VAL A 201 -1.35 -2.66 21.01
N THR A 202 -2.32 -3.09 21.79
CA THR A 202 -2.83 -4.45 21.71
C THR A 202 -3.78 -4.65 20.52
N PRO A 203 -3.93 -5.88 20.00
CA PRO A 203 -4.94 -6.19 18.97
C PRO A 203 -6.36 -5.77 19.37
N THR A 204 -6.70 -5.91 20.66
CA THR A 204 -8.01 -5.54 21.21
C THR A 204 -8.23 -4.02 21.14
N GLU A 205 -7.22 -3.22 21.50
CA GLU A 205 -7.31 -1.76 21.39
C GLU A 205 -7.52 -1.30 19.96
N ILE A 206 -6.86 -1.94 18.99
CA ILE A 206 -7.06 -1.65 17.56
C ILE A 206 -8.47 -2.01 17.12
N ALA A 207 -8.97 -3.18 17.54
CA ALA A 207 -10.30 -3.66 17.19
C ALA A 207 -11.46 -2.84 17.78
N THR A 208 -11.18 -2.07 18.83
CA THR A 208 -12.17 -1.25 19.56
C THR A 208 -11.98 0.25 19.36
N LEU A 209 -11.18 0.65 18.37
CA LEU A 209 -11.04 2.06 18.00
C LEU A 209 -12.38 2.65 17.56
N ASP A 210 -12.64 3.84 18.02
CA ASP A 210 -13.76 4.64 17.53
C ASP A 210 -13.50 5.16 16.11
N ASP A 211 -14.55 5.45 15.37
CA ASP A 211 -14.45 6.04 14.04
C ASP A 211 -13.59 7.30 14.05
N LEU A 212 -12.82 7.52 12.98
CA LEU A 212 -11.92 8.65 12.81
C LEU A 212 -10.78 8.74 13.85
N THR A 213 -10.58 7.70 14.65
CA THR A 213 -9.41 7.58 15.53
C THR A 213 -8.39 6.61 14.96
N GLY A 214 -7.16 6.70 15.42
CA GLY A 214 -6.11 5.81 14.96
C GLY A 214 -4.81 5.93 15.73
N TYR A 215 -3.83 5.16 15.29
CA TYR A 215 -2.47 5.20 15.77
C TYR A 215 -1.50 5.54 14.64
N ILE A 216 -0.48 6.33 14.94
CA ILE A 216 0.60 6.66 14.03
C ILE A 216 1.93 6.31 14.66
N ALA A 217 2.76 5.59 13.92
CA ALA A 217 4.13 5.26 14.28
C ALA A 217 5.09 5.87 13.26
N PHE A 218 6.06 6.64 13.75
CA PHE A 218 7.13 7.23 12.97
C PHE A 218 8.43 6.44 13.13
N PRO A 219 9.37 6.53 12.19
CA PRO A 219 10.67 5.92 12.33
C PRO A 219 11.50 6.62 13.42
N GLY A 220 12.31 5.85 14.15
CA GLY A 220 13.21 6.36 15.19
C GLY A 220 12.66 6.11 16.59
N SER A 221 13.03 6.98 17.54
CA SER A 221 12.69 6.86 18.95
C SER A 221 11.37 7.56 19.35
N LEU A 222 10.61 8.03 18.38
CA LEU A 222 9.31 8.64 18.67
C LEU A 222 8.32 7.57 19.13
N PRO A 223 7.56 7.82 20.19
CA PRO A 223 6.53 6.90 20.65
C PRO A 223 5.40 6.82 19.62
N VAL A 224 4.68 5.71 19.66
CA VAL A 224 3.41 5.58 18.93
C VAL A 224 2.42 6.57 19.52
N ALA A 225 1.80 7.36 18.66
CA ALA A 225 0.82 8.36 19.08
C ALA A 225 -0.59 7.94 18.67
N LYS A 226 -1.54 8.03 19.59
CA LYS A 226 -2.96 7.96 19.28
C LYS A 226 -3.40 9.32 18.74
N PHE A 227 -4.22 9.33 17.70
CA PHE A 227 -4.78 10.56 17.13
C PHE A 227 -6.27 10.41 16.89
N GLU A 228 -6.93 11.54 16.83
CA GLU A 228 -8.34 11.68 16.45
C GLU A 228 -8.41 12.68 15.31
N THR A 229 -9.24 12.38 14.32
CA THR A 229 -9.51 13.26 13.18
C THR A 229 -10.97 13.66 13.17
N HIS A 230 -11.27 14.74 12.49
CA HIS A 230 -12.66 15.21 12.34
C HIS A 230 -13.05 15.17 10.87
N HIS A 231 -14.30 14.84 10.63
CA HIS A 231 -14.84 14.92 9.27
C HIS A 231 -14.83 16.37 8.78
N VAL A 232 -14.01 16.63 7.77
CA VAL A 232 -13.96 17.96 7.12
C VAL A 232 -14.90 17.97 5.92
N LYS A 233 -15.94 18.77 6.00
CA LYS A 233 -16.85 18.96 4.89
C LYS A 233 -16.27 20.01 3.93
N TYR A 234 -15.77 19.55 2.79
CA TYR A 234 -15.31 20.44 1.73
C TYR A 234 -16.52 20.93 0.91
N THR A 235 -16.73 22.23 0.88
CA THR A 235 -17.70 22.83 -0.02
C THR A 235 -17.06 22.97 -1.39
N ARG A 236 -17.43 22.11 -2.33
CA ARG A 236 -17.00 22.23 -3.73
C ARG A 236 -18.03 23.06 -4.48
N SER A 237 -17.58 24.14 -5.10
CA SER A 237 -18.42 24.96 -5.97
C SER A 237 -18.83 24.23 -7.26
N ASN A 238 -17.92 23.39 -7.80
CA ASN A 238 -18.16 22.60 -9.01
C ASN A 238 -17.55 21.19 -8.83
N PRO A 239 -18.37 20.16 -8.53
CA PRO A 239 -17.87 18.80 -8.50
C PRO A 239 -17.49 18.37 -9.92
N VAL A 240 -16.22 17.93 -10.07
CA VAL A 240 -15.76 17.33 -11.32
C VAL A 240 -15.98 15.81 -11.20
N PRO A 241 -16.64 15.17 -12.19
CA PRO A 241 -16.76 13.71 -12.20
C PRO A 241 -15.40 13.03 -12.10
N GLY A 242 -15.28 11.94 -11.34
CA GLY A 242 -14.05 11.16 -11.22
C GLY A 242 -13.60 10.56 -12.56
N VAL A 243 -14.56 10.30 -13.46
CA VAL A 243 -14.33 9.85 -14.84
C VAL A 243 -15.10 10.76 -15.77
N VAL A 244 -14.41 11.37 -16.71
CA VAL A 244 -15.00 12.14 -17.78
C VAL A 244 -15.07 11.22 -19.00
N LEU A 245 -16.29 10.77 -19.32
CA LEU A 245 -16.52 10.05 -20.58
C LEU A 245 -16.43 11.08 -21.71
N ARG A 246 -15.44 10.98 -22.58
CA ARG A 246 -15.47 11.71 -23.85
C ARG A 246 -16.59 11.11 -24.69
N GLU A 247 -17.49 11.95 -25.16
CA GLU A 247 -18.44 11.53 -26.20
C GLU A 247 -17.63 10.91 -27.32
N SER A 248 -17.91 9.64 -27.65
CA SER A 248 -17.30 9.02 -28.80
C SER A 248 -17.70 9.87 -30.00
N THR A 249 -16.77 10.62 -30.56
CA THR A 249 -16.90 11.08 -31.92
C THR A 249 -17.13 9.83 -32.74
N ALA A 250 -18.39 9.58 -33.06
CA ALA A 250 -18.80 8.44 -33.89
C ALA A 250 -17.86 8.36 -35.06
N PHE A 251 -17.41 7.14 -35.34
CA PHE A 251 -16.81 6.80 -36.61
C PHE A 251 -17.85 7.17 -37.70
N ALA A 252 -17.88 8.44 -38.09
CA ALA A 252 -18.49 8.89 -39.30
C ALA A 252 -17.45 8.70 -40.40
N GLY A 253 -17.52 7.62 -41.11
CA GLY A 253 -16.75 7.45 -42.35
C GLY A 253 -16.05 6.11 -42.46
N MET A 254 -16.78 5.07 -42.80
CA MET A 254 -16.50 4.15 -43.89
C MET A 254 -17.77 3.34 -44.22
#